data_d8f18fe3ac75ed537e56f4996c389a8c
#
_entry.id   d8f18fe3ac75ed537e56f4996c389a8c
#
_cell.length_a   1.000
_cell.length_b   1.000
_cell.length_c   1.000
_cell.angle_alpha   90.00
_cell.angle_beta   90.00
_cell.angle_gamma   90.00
#
_symmetry.space_group_name_H-M   'P 1'
#
loop_
_entity.id
_entity.type
_entity.pdbx_description
1 polymer ?
#
loop_
_entity_poly.entity_id
_entity_poly.type
_entity_poly.pdbx_seq_one_letter_code
_entity_poly.pdbx_strand_id
1 'polypeptide(L)'
;MRCGARAAAGRAARRYWRDDGSKHCKNLFFRNHKGNRHYLVCFDCERNLAIHDLEHRLRQGKLSFASEQRMERWLGLRPGSVSPFGLINDPARHVHLFLDASLQRLPAYSFHPNDNRATVVISREEFLRYLAAVGNTYEFIELY
;
A
#
# COMPACT_ATOMS: atom_id res chain seq x y z
N MET A 1 -2.63 14.30 -1.15
CA MET A 1 -1.99 13.78 -2.36
C MET A 1 -2.96 12.94 -3.15
N ARG A 2 -3.06 13.15 -4.42
CA ARG A 2 -4.04 12.46 -5.29
C ARG A 2 -3.36 11.38 -6.11
N CYS A 3 -3.80 10.15 -5.98
CA CYS A 3 -3.31 9.05 -6.79
C CYS A 3 -3.50 9.29 -8.28
N GLY A 4 -4.65 9.80 -8.64
CA GLY A 4 -5.00 9.98 -10.03
C GLY A 4 -4.46 11.25 -10.68
N ALA A 5 -3.77 12.09 -9.96
CA ALA A 5 -3.21 13.32 -10.51
C ALA A 5 -1.91 13.08 -11.27
N ARG A 6 -1.50 11.89 -11.36
CA ARG A 6 -0.28 11.56 -12.04
C ARG A 6 -0.54 11.19 -13.44
N ALA A 7 -0.42 12.20 -14.21
CA ALA A 7 -0.16 12.13 -15.61
C ALA A 7 -0.84 11.01 -16.37
N ALA A 8 -0.23 10.65 -17.48
CA ALA A 8 -0.78 9.67 -18.39
C ALA A 8 -1.01 8.29 -17.74
N ALA A 9 -0.15 7.91 -16.83
CA ALA A 9 -0.28 6.61 -16.15
C ALA A 9 -1.57 6.51 -15.34
N GLY A 10 -1.91 7.56 -14.61
CA GLY A 10 -3.13 7.58 -13.82
C GLY A 10 -4.39 7.53 -14.67
N ARG A 11 -4.39 8.19 -15.80
CA ARG A 11 -5.54 8.19 -16.70
C ARG A 11 -5.75 6.84 -17.36
N ALA A 12 -4.69 6.22 -17.80
CA ALA A 12 -4.76 4.89 -18.41
C ALA A 12 -5.26 3.87 -17.40
N ALA A 13 -4.74 3.91 -16.18
CA ALA A 13 -5.16 3.03 -15.11
C ALA A 13 -6.63 3.21 -14.78
N ARG A 14 -7.13 4.46 -14.70
CA ARG A 14 -8.53 4.72 -14.42
C ARG A 14 -9.48 4.09 -15.45
N ARG A 15 -9.14 4.18 -16.72
CA ARG A 15 -9.92 3.54 -17.77
C ARG A 15 -9.97 2.04 -17.54
N TYR A 16 -8.84 1.46 -17.22
CA TYR A 16 -8.72 0.03 -16.97
C TYR A 16 -9.59 -0.41 -15.78
N TRP A 17 -9.56 0.36 -14.69
CA TRP A 17 -10.33 0.02 -13.49
C TRP A 17 -11.83 0.00 -13.74
N ARG A 18 -12.34 0.92 -14.53
CA ARG A 18 -13.76 0.96 -14.86
C ARG A 18 -14.22 -0.30 -15.55
N ASP A 19 -13.34 -0.86 -16.37
CA ASP A 19 -13.69 -2.03 -17.17
C ASP A 19 -13.63 -3.33 -16.38
N ASP A 20 -12.80 -3.41 -15.36
CA ASP A 20 -12.58 -4.63 -14.60
C ASP A 20 -13.08 -4.60 -13.15
N GLY A 21 -13.63 -3.48 -12.72
CA GLY A 21 -14.17 -3.33 -11.36
C GLY A 21 -13.11 -3.23 -10.27
N SER A 22 -11.84 -3.07 -10.62
CA SER A 22 -10.79 -2.90 -9.63
C SER A 22 -10.82 -1.52 -9.00
N LYS A 23 -10.21 -1.40 -7.82
CA LYS A 23 -10.06 -0.14 -7.11
C LYS A 23 -8.59 0.20 -6.99
N HIS A 24 -8.22 1.42 -7.39
CA HIS A 24 -6.86 1.88 -7.26
C HIS A 24 -6.50 2.15 -5.81
N CYS A 25 -5.39 1.60 -5.38
CA CYS A 25 -4.92 1.71 -4.01
C CYS A 25 -3.69 2.61 -3.92
N LYS A 26 -3.65 3.40 -2.88
CA LYS A 26 -2.49 4.19 -2.50
C LYS A 26 -1.76 3.51 -1.37
N ASN A 27 -0.44 3.60 -1.40
CA ASN A 27 0.42 2.94 -0.42
C ASN A 27 1.37 3.95 0.20
N LEU A 28 1.42 3.96 1.53
CA LEU A 28 2.33 4.81 2.29
C LEU A 28 3.20 3.94 3.18
N PHE A 29 4.48 4.28 3.29
CA PHE A 29 5.43 3.52 4.09
C PHE A 29 5.89 4.36 5.27
N PHE A 30 5.66 3.84 6.48
CA PHE A 30 5.94 4.52 7.73
C PHE A 30 6.94 3.77 8.59
N ARG A 31 7.55 4.50 9.51
CA ARG A 31 8.34 3.93 10.60
C ARG A 31 7.79 4.38 11.94
N ASN A 32 8.03 3.60 12.99
CA ASN A 32 7.73 4.05 14.35
C ASN A 32 8.78 5.05 14.84
N HIS A 33 8.56 5.62 16.02
CA HIS A 33 9.47 6.62 16.59
C HIS A 33 10.90 6.10 16.74
N LYS A 34 11.05 4.87 17.21
CA LYS A 34 12.36 4.25 17.41
C LYS A 34 13.03 3.82 16.11
N GLY A 35 12.29 3.72 15.02
CA GLY A 35 12.82 3.27 13.74
C GLY A 35 13.12 1.79 13.68
N ASN A 36 12.61 0.98 14.60
CA ASN A 36 12.81 -0.47 14.62
C ASN A 36 11.61 -1.26 14.09
N ARG A 37 10.53 -0.59 13.73
CA ARG A 37 9.36 -1.20 13.09
C ARG A 37 8.92 -0.36 11.91
N HIS A 38 8.44 -1.05 10.88
CA HIS A 38 7.98 -0.40 9.64
C HIS A 38 6.60 -0.91 9.28
N TYR A 39 5.81 -0.01 8.69
CA TYR A 39 4.41 -0.29 8.35
C TYR A 39 4.14 0.17 6.93
N LEU A 40 3.51 -0.69 6.17
CA LEU A 40 2.98 -0.35 4.86
C LEU A 40 1.47 -0.21 4.99
N VAL A 41 0.94 0.93 4.61
CA VAL A 41 -0.48 1.24 4.75
C VAL A 41 -1.09 1.38 3.37
N CYS A 42 -2.09 0.56 3.07
CA CYS A 42 -2.76 0.52 1.78
C CYS A 42 -4.22 0.95 1.94
N PHE A 43 -4.66 1.89 1.12
CA PHE A 43 -6.02 2.42 1.18
C PHE A 43 -6.51 2.92 -0.17
N ASP A 44 -7.79 3.25 -0.25
CA ASP A 44 -8.43 3.77 -1.46
C ASP A 44 -7.83 5.13 -1.83
N CYS A 45 -7.32 5.25 -3.04
CA CYS A 45 -6.65 6.47 -3.48
C CYS A 45 -7.58 7.67 -3.60
N GLU A 46 -8.87 7.47 -3.65
CA GLU A 46 -9.83 8.58 -3.72
C GLU A 46 -10.09 9.22 -2.36
N ARG A 47 -9.59 8.63 -1.29
CA ARG A 47 -9.76 9.15 0.06
C ARG A 47 -8.48 9.82 0.55
N ASN A 48 -8.64 10.88 1.32
CA ASN A 48 -7.53 11.54 1.99
C ASN A 48 -7.36 10.95 3.39
N LEU A 49 -6.12 10.74 3.78
CA LEU A 49 -5.77 10.17 5.06
C LEU A 49 -4.81 11.11 5.77
N ALA A 50 -5.22 11.62 6.92
CA ALA A 50 -4.36 12.47 7.75
C ALA A 50 -3.47 11.59 8.62
N ILE A 51 -2.18 11.90 8.66
CA ILE A 51 -1.21 11.12 9.45
C ILE A 51 -1.58 11.08 10.91
N HIS A 52 -2.08 12.18 11.44
CA HIS A 52 -2.50 12.26 12.84
C HIS A 52 -3.61 11.27 13.15
N ASP A 53 -4.60 11.17 12.27
CA ASP A 53 -5.70 10.21 12.44
C ASP A 53 -5.18 8.79 12.30
N LEU A 54 -4.22 8.58 11.40
CA LEU A 54 -3.61 7.28 11.19
C LEU A 54 -2.90 6.77 12.44
N GLU A 55 -2.17 7.64 13.13
CA GLU A 55 -1.51 7.27 14.39
C GLU A 55 -2.49 6.73 15.41
N HIS A 56 -3.65 7.38 15.54
CA HIS A 56 -4.71 6.93 16.43
C HIS A 56 -5.31 5.58 16.02
N ARG A 57 -5.54 5.42 14.72
CA ARG A 57 -6.18 4.21 14.20
C ARG A 57 -5.29 2.99 14.31
N LEU A 58 -3.99 3.15 14.00
CA LEU A 58 -3.06 2.04 13.99
C LEU A 58 -2.58 1.65 15.39
N ARG A 59 -2.67 2.55 16.37
CA ARG A 59 -2.25 2.31 17.76
C ARG A 59 -0.79 1.85 17.89
N GLN A 60 0.06 2.35 17.02
CA GLN A 60 1.49 2.01 17.02
C GLN A 60 2.36 3.14 17.57
N GLY A 61 1.75 4.13 18.21
CA GLY A 61 2.44 5.31 18.67
C GLY A 61 2.72 6.29 17.55
N LYS A 62 3.71 7.12 17.73
CA LYS A 62 4.04 8.15 16.75
C LYS A 62 4.63 7.53 15.48
N LEU A 63 4.12 7.97 14.34
CA LEU A 63 4.55 7.52 13.03
C LEU A 63 5.21 8.64 12.26
N SER A 64 6.17 8.29 11.43
CA SER A 64 6.79 9.19 10.47
C SER A 64 6.93 8.47 9.13
N PHE A 65 6.95 9.22 8.04
CA PHE A 65 7.27 8.60 6.75
C PHE A 65 8.66 8.01 6.80
N ALA A 66 8.80 6.80 6.29
CA ALA A 66 10.10 6.15 6.18
C ALA A 66 10.93 6.85 5.08
N SER A 67 12.23 6.95 5.30
CA SER A 67 13.13 7.54 4.33
C SER A 67 13.25 6.68 3.07
N GLU A 68 13.79 7.27 2.00
CA GLU A 68 14.07 6.52 0.77
C GLU A 68 15.01 5.35 1.04
N GLN A 69 15.98 5.52 1.92
CA GLN A 69 16.92 4.46 2.29
C GLN A 69 16.21 3.29 2.98
N ARG A 70 15.25 3.57 3.85
CA ARG A 70 14.46 2.54 4.51
C ARG A 70 13.52 1.84 3.54
N MET A 71 12.94 2.58 2.63
CA MET A 71 12.09 2.04 1.58
C MET A 71 12.86 1.07 0.68
N GLU A 72 14.05 1.46 0.26
CA GLU A 72 14.93 0.61 -0.54
C GLU A 72 15.35 -0.63 0.25
N ARG A 73 15.74 -0.46 1.51
CA ARG A 73 16.20 -1.56 2.35
C ARG A 73 15.11 -2.62 2.59
N TRP A 74 13.90 -2.18 2.92
CA TRP A 74 12.85 -3.10 3.36
C TRP A 74 11.92 -3.54 2.23
N LEU A 75 11.69 -2.69 1.25
CA LEU A 75 10.78 -2.99 0.15
C LEU A 75 11.49 -3.12 -1.20
N GLY A 76 12.73 -2.66 -1.31
CA GLY A 76 13.43 -2.64 -2.58
C GLY A 76 12.80 -1.70 -3.60
N LEU A 77 12.10 -0.67 -3.12
CA LEU A 77 11.33 0.25 -3.95
C LEU A 77 11.77 1.69 -3.74
N ARG A 78 11.40 2.55 -4.68
CA ARG A 78 11.66 3.99 -4.64
C ARG A 78 10.36 4.76 -4.41
N PRO A 79 10.43 6.01 -3.94
CA PRO A 79 9.26 6.87 -3.83
C PRO A 79 8.49 6.92 -5.16
N GLY A 80 7.17 6.85 -5.05
CA GLY A 80 6.31 6.80 -6.23
C GLY A 80 6.00 5.40 -6.74
N SER A 81 6.76 4.39 -6.30
CA SER A 81 6.56 3.00 -6.70
C SER A 81 6.22 2.09 -5.53
N VAL A 82 5.86 2.65 -4.40
CA VAL A 82 5.55 1.86 -3.19
C VAL A 82 4.29 1.04 -3.40
N SER A 83 4.39 -0.25 -3.14
CA SER A 83 3.27 -1.18 -3.25
C SER A 83 3.51 -2.41 -2.38
N PRO A 84 2.44 -3.20 -2.10
CA PRO A 84 2.60 -4.45 -1.36
C PRO A 84 3.48 -5.48 -2.07
N PHE A 85 3.70 -5.33 -3.36
CA PHE A 85 4.59 -6.23 -4.11
C PHE A 85 6.05 -6.13 -3.68
N GLY A 86 6.42 -5.03 -3.00
CA GLY A 86 7.76 -4.90 -2.41
C GLY A 86 8.01 -5.85 -1.24
N LEU A 87 6.97 -6.46 -0.68
CA LEU A 87 7.14 -7.39 0.44
C LEU A 87 7.96 -8.62 0.08
N ILE A 88 8.07 -8.97 -1.20
CA ILE A 88 8.94 -10.06 -1.64
C ILE A 88 10.41 -9.78 -1.35
N ASN A 89 10.77 -8.51 -1.17
CA ASN A 89 12.14 -8.08 -0.86
C ASN A 89 12.39 -8.02 0.65
N ASP A 90 11.43 -8.46 1.45
CA ASP A 90 11.51 -8.48 2.91
C ASP A 90 11.40 -9.91 3.44
N PRO A 91 12.42 -10.75 3.21
CA PRO A 91 12.37 -12.15 3.63
C PRO A 91 12.33 -12.32 5.15
N ALA A 92 12.76 -11.30 5.90
CA ALA A 92 12.68 -11.30 7.35
C ALA A 92 11.25 -11.08 7.87
N ARG A 93 10.31 -10.74 6.99
CA ARG A 93 8.91 -10.45 7.35
C ARG A 93 8.81 -9.33 8.38
N HIS A 94 9.67 -8.34 8.22
CA HIS A 94 9.79 -7.22 9.15
C HIS A 94 8.63 -6.23 9.01
N VAL A 95 8.21 -5.96 7.77
CA VAL A 95 7.19 -4.97 7.48
C VAL A 95 5.81 -5.52 7.80
N HIS A 96 5.04 -4.77 8.59
CA HIS A 96 3.63 -5.09 8.86
C HIS A 96 2.74 -4.30 7.91
N LEU A 97 1.72 -4.95 7.34
CA LEU A 97 0.82 -4.36 6.37
C LEU A 97 -0.52 -4.03 7.02
N PHE A 98 -0.93 -2.78 6.91
CA PHE A 98 -2.29 -2.34 7.27
C PHE A 98 -3.08 -2.07 6.01
N LEU A 99 -4.26 -2.64 5.93
CA LEU A 99 -5.18 -2.48 4.80
C LEU A 99 -6.46 -1.83 5.30
N ASP A 100 -6.95 -0.83 4.56
CA ASP A 100 -8.23 -0.24 4.94
C ASP A 100 -9.34 -1.30 4.84
N ALA A 101 -10.22 -1.32 5.83
CA ALA A 101 -11.29 -2.31 5.92
C ALA A 101 -12.22 -2.30 4.70
N SER A 102 -12.39 -1.14 4.05
CA SER A 102 -13.20 -1.03 2.85
C SER A 102 -12.69 -1.92 1.70
N LEU A 103 -11.40 -2.25 1.70
CA LEU A 103 -10.82 -3.09 0.65
C LEU A 103 -11.34 -4.53 0.71
N GLN A 104 -11.82 -4.99 1.86
CA GLN A 104 -12.38 -6.33 1.98
C GLN A 104 -13.63 -6.54 1.14
N ARG A 105 -14.31 -5.44 0.80
CA ARG A 105 -15.58 -5.49 0.06
C ARG A 105 -15.38 -5.40 -1.45
N LEU A 106 -14.17 -5.17 -1.90
CA LEU A 106 -13.87 -4.98 -3.31
C LEU A 106 -13.42 -6.27 -3.95
N PRO A 107 -13.80 -6.52 -5.21
CA PRO A 107 -13.43 -7.76 -5.90
C PRO A 107 -11.98 -7.78 -6.36
N ALA A 108 -11.38 -6.62 -6.59
CA ALA A 108 -10.03 -6.52 -7.12
C ALA A 108 -9.38 -5.20 -6.73
N TYR A 109 -8.06 -5.18 -6.81
CA TYR A 109 -7.25 -3.99 -6.49
C TYR A 109 -6.30 -3.69 -7.64
N SER A 110 -5.95 -2.42 -7.76
CA SER A 110 -5.01 -1.95 -8.77
C SER A 110 -3.82 -1.30 -8.08
N PHE A 111 -2.62 -1.74 -8.42
CA PHE A 111 -1.37 -1.24 -7.85
C PHE A 111 -0.35 -0.92 -8.92
N HIS A 112 0.62 -0.08 -8.56
CA HIS A 112 1.84 0.09 -9.34
C HIS A 112 2.91 -0.83 -8.72
N PRO A 113 3.29 -1.93 -9.37
CA PRO A 113 4.12 -2.94 -8.70
C PRO A 113 5.54 -2.49 -8.37
N ASN A 114 6.33 -2.09 -9.34
CA ASN A 114 7.70 -1.63 -9.13
C ASN A 114 8.04 -0.46 -10.03
N ASP A 115 7.06 0.04 -10.75
CA ASP A 115 7.23 1.10 -11.73
C ASP A 115 5.89 1.86 -11.81
N ASN A 116 5.93 3.16 -11.56
CA ASN A 116 4.73 3.98 -11.59
C ASN A 116 4.14 4.14 -13.00
N ARG A 117 4.81 3.63 -14.04
CA ARG A 117 4.30 3.61 -15.42
C ARG A 117 3.43 2.40 -15.71
N ALA A 118 3.48 1.39 -14.85
CA ALA A 118 2.73 0.16 -15.01
C ALA A 118 1.65 0.04 -13.94
N THR A 119 0.55 -0.62 -14.28
CA THR A 119 -0.53 -0.92 -13.34
C THR A 119 -0.81 -2.40 -13.38
N VAL A 120 -0.87 -3.02 -12.21
CA VAL A 120 -1.26 -4.42 -12.06
C VAL A 120 -2.60 -4.49 -11.37
N VAL A 121 -3.52 -5.23 -11.96
CA VAL A 121 -4.82 -5.53 -11.38
C VAL A 121 -4.79 -6.95 -10.85
N ILE A 122 -5.16 -7.12 -9.59
CA ILE A 122 -5.15 -8.42 -8.94
C ILE A 122 -6.47 -8.62 -8.19
N SER A 123 -7.05 -9.80 -8.28
CA SER A 123 -8.27 -10.11 -7.54
C SER A 123 -7.98 -10.16 -6.03
N ARG A 124 -9.03 -9.97 -5.22
CA ARG A 124 -8.88 -10.06 -3.78
C ARG A 124 -8.34 -11.42 -3.35
N GLU A 125 -8.84 -12.51 -3.92
CA GLU A 125 -8.40 -13.85 -3.60
C GLU A 125 -6.93 -14.07 -3.92
N GLU A 126 -6.48 -13.61 -5.08
CA GLU A 126 -5.08 -13.71 -5.49
C GLU A 126 -4.18 -12.85 -4.60
N PHE A 127 -4.65 -11.67 -4.23
CA PHE A 127 -3.92 -10.79 -3.34
C PHE A 127 -3.73 -11.43 -1.95
N LEU A 128 -4.76 -12.05 -1.42
CA LEU A 128 -4.66 -12.74 -0.13
C LEU A 128 -3.74 -13.95 -0.20
N ARG A 129 -3.72 -14.67 -1.33
CA ARG A 129 -2.74 -15.75 -1.55
C ARG A 129 -1.32 -15.22 -1.60
N TYR A 130 -1.13 -14.08 -2.25
CA TYR A 130 0.17 -13.43 -2.29
C TYR A 130 0.65 -13.05 -0.88
N LEU A 131 -0.22 -12.47 -0.07
CA LEU A 131 0.13 -12.11 1.32
C LEU A 131 0.46 -13.34 2.15
N ALA A 132 -0.23 -14.45 1.95
CA ALA A 132 0.08 -15.71 2.61
C ALA A 132 1.44 -16.23 2.17
N ALA A 133 1.78 -16.09 0.89
CA ALA A 133 3.05 -16.56 0.34
C ALA A 133 4.25 -15.78 0.88
N VAL A 134 4.15 -14.46 0.96
CA VAL A 134 5.25 -13.64 1.52
C VAL A 134 5.34 -13.76 3.03
N GLY A 135 4.23 -14.07 3.69
CA GLY A 135 4.21 -14.38 5.12
C GLY A 135 4.29 -13.20 6.06
N ASN A 136 4.34 -11.97 5.56
CA ASN A 136 4.30 -10.79 6.40
C ASN A 136 2.96 -10.72 7.14
N THR A 137 2.99 -10.22 8.37
CA THR A 137 1.75 -9.98 9.11
C THR A 137 0.96 -8.86 8.45
N TYR A 138 -0.36 -9.00 8.44
CA TYR A 138 -1.23 -7.96 7.90
C TYR A 138 -2.57 -7.96 8.64
N GLU A 139 -3.28 -6.84 8.57
CA GLU A 139 -4.63 -6.75 9.11
C GLU A 139 -5.44 -5.72 8.36
N PHE A 140 -6.75 -5.95 8.29
CA PHE A 140 -7.71 -4.97 7.80
C PHE A 140 -8.19 -4.15 8.98
N ILE A 141 -8.16 -2.83 8.83
CA ILE A 141 -8.52 -1.91 9.91
C ILE A 141 -9.23 -0.69 9.31
N GLU A 142 -10.19 -0.16 10.02
CA GLU A 142 -10.86 1.07 9.58
C GLU A 142 -9.93 2.26 9.78
N LEU A 143 -9.53 2.87 8.67
CA LEU A 143 -8.62 4.02 8.66
C LEU A 143 -9.37 5.36 8.65
N TYR A 144 -10.68 5.32 8.46
CA TYR A 144 -11.51 6.52 8.34
C TYR A 144 -12.59 6.59 9.41
#